data_0d1d857f4663dd50b2aadf0a028556dd
#
_entry.id   0d1d857f4663dd50b2aadf0a028556dd
#
_cell.length_a   1.000
_cell.length_b   1.000
_cell.length_c   1.000
_cell.angle_alpha   90.00
_cell.angle_beta   90.00
_cell.angle_gamma   90.00
#
_symmetry.space_group_name_H-M   'P 1'
#
loop_
_entity.id
_entity.type
_entity.pdbx_description
1 polymer ?
#
loop_
_entity_poly.entity_id
_entity_poly.type
_entity_poly.pdbx_seq_one_letter_code
_entity_poly.pdbx_strand_id
1 'polypeptide(L)'
;METRPLQVALLSRCDPARFVRVEAGLLVTGHPAPILVIAEFATPGLLLGRHQRAASTVEVAAARTQGVTLLRRAGGGRTLHAGDGTIGLFLFTPPGAPLSAAPFPPDRTTNRYVRGLLAALRRLGARQAAWFGRDFVSAGGRQLAVVSQEATPDGAVALEAFLSVSQPLEPPPGLLRPRPHSDPRAGGPPAVSLAELAGRTPSFDEVAAVMMGGWVGPGQPAPEPVSGTLTEAELPPAEEDEAGLSTSGLVEIPIGFLEALSAAAVGRLVGPRVRGDFIAPATTVNALEAALEGAPIDEAEVGRRVNENFHQAGAFLQGVTGLGTVAGAVLVAGRIASGSTGRA
;
A
#
# COMPACT_ATOMS: atom_id res chain seq x y z
N MET A 1 30.56 -3.85 4.04
CA MET A 1 29.51 -2.82 3.96
C MET A 1 29.34 -2.23 5.34
N GLU A 2 29.56 -0.95 5.48
CA GLU A 2 29.36 -0.24 6.75
C GLU A 2 27.85 -0.14 7.04
N THR A 3 27.40 -0.73 8.14
CA THR A 3 26.00 -0.64 8.56
C THR A 3 25.74 0.78 9.08
N ARG A 4 25.00 1.57 8.33
CA ARG A 4 24.56 2.89 8.82
C ARG A 4 23.48 2.72 9.88
N PRO A 5 23.50 3.56 10.95
CA PRO A 5 22.47 3.51 11.98
C PRO A 5 21.07 3.79 11.37
N LEU A 6 20.05 3.18 11.95
CA LEU A 6 18.66 3.51 11.63
C LEU A 6 18.38 4.94 12.09
N GLN A 7 17.95 5.80 11.17
CA GLN A 7 17.49 7.14 11.52
C GLN A 7 15.99 7.11 11.82
N VAL A 8 15.52 8.00 12.70
CA VAL A 8 14.12 8.05 13.12
C VAL A 8 13.58 9.46 13.05
N ALA A 9 12.43 9.62 12.43
CA ALA A 9 11.65 10.84 12.40
C ALA A 9 10.31 10.62 13.12
N LEU A 10 10.00 11.48 14.08
CA LEU A 10 8.73 11.47 14.79
C LEU A 10 7.86 12.63 14.31
N LEU A 11 6.67 12.32 13.82
CA LEU A 11 5.65 13.27 13.37
C LEU A 11 4.48 13.23 14.37
N SER A 12 4.64 13.89 15.52
CA SER A 12 3.57 13.94 16.52
C SER A 12 2.44 14.85 16.05
N ARG A 13 1.19 14.39 16.19
CA ARG A 13 -0.04 15.13 15.88
C ARG A 13 -0.03 15.79 14.50
N CYS A 14 0.45 15.08 13.49
CA CYS A 14 0.52 15.60 12.13
C CYS A 14 -0.78 15.36 11.35
N ASP A 15 -0.96 16.12 10.26
CA ASP A 15 -1.95 15.84 9.24
C ASP A 15 -1.52 14.58 8.45
N PRO A 16 -2.42 13.61 8.15
CA PRO A 16 -2.10 12.48 7.30
C PRO A 16 -1.47 12.87 5.95
N ALA A 17 -1.86 14.01 5.36
CA ALA A 17 -1.26 14.49 4.12
C ALA A 17 0.24 14.78 4.26
N ARG A 18 0.70 15.25 5.42
CA ARG A 18 2.13 15.46 5.67
C ARG A 18 2.88 14.13 5.70
N PHE A 19 2.35 13.14 6.40
CA PHE A 19 2.96 11.80 6.42
C PHE A 19 3.12 11.23 5.02
N VAL A 20 2.07 11.26 4.21
CA VAL A 20 2.10 10.74 2.83
C VAL A 20 3.03 11.55 1.92
N ARG A 21 3.15 12.89 2.11
CA ARG A 21 4.16 13.69 1.40
C ARG A 21 5.59 13.32 1.77
N VAL A 22 5.85 13.01 3.04
CA VAL A 22 7.16 12.51 3.49
C VAL A 22 7.47 11.15 2.88
N GLU A 23 6.52 10.21 2.84
CA GLU A 23 6.68 8.93 2.14
C GLU A 23 7.06 9.14 0.67
N ALA A 24 6.30 9.98 -0.04
CA ALA A 24 6.55 10.32 -1.44
C ALA A 24 7.93 10.98 -1.61
N GLY A 25 8.31 11.89 -0.73
CA GLY A 25 9.62 12.53 -0.73
C GLY A 25 10.76 11.53 -0.60
N LEU A 26 10.68 10.60 0.34
CA LEU A 26 11.69 9.55 0.53
C LEU A 26 11.81 8.63 -0.68
N LEU A 27 10.69 8.30 -1.33
CA LEU A 27 10.70 7.45 -2.54
C LEU A 27 11.26 8.17 -3.78
N VAL A 28 11.08 9.49 -3.87
CA VAL A 28 11.53 10.29 -5.03
C VAL A 28 12.98 10.75 -4.88
N THR A 29 13.33 11.27 -3.70
CA THR A 29 14.67 11.86 -3.47
C THR A 29 15.66 10.89 -2.85
N GLY A 30 15.16 9.77 -2.29
CA GLY A 30 15.97 8.85 -1.52
C GLY A 30 16.41 9.41 -0.17
N HIS A 31 17.13 8.58 0.56
CA HIS A 31 17.80 8.96 1.81
C HIS A 31 19.08 8.11 1.95
N PRO A 32 20.20 8.68 2.42
CA PRO A 32 21.49 7.96 2.45
C PRO A 32 21.58 6.84 3.49
N ALA A 33 20.70 6.83 4.49
CA ALA A 33 20.61 5.82 5.54
C ALA A 33 19.20 5.23 5.63
N PRO A 34 19.02 4.03 6.23
CA PRO A 34 17.69 3.55 6.58
C PRO A 34 16.98 4.55 7.50
N ILE A 35 15.71 4.82 7.22
CA ILE A 35 14.92 5.77 8.01
C ILE A 35 13.56 5.17 8.37
N LEU A 36 13.17 5.31 9.64
CA LEU A 36 11.85 4.99 10.14
C LEU A 36 11.11 6.29 10.47
N VAL A 37 10.05 6.57 9.75
CA VAL A 37 9.10 7.64 10.07
C VAL A 37 7.98 7.04 10.90
N ILE A 38 7.65 7.67 12.03
CA ILE A 38 6.55 7.28 12.91
C ILE A 38 5.65 8.51 13.05
N ALA A 39 4.38 8.36 12.67
CA ALA A 39 3.43 9.47 12.65
C ALA A 39 2.20 9.17 13.52
N GLU A 40 1.85 10.11 14.40
CA GLU A 40 0.56 10.19 15.06
C GLU A 40 -0.31 11.22 14.33
N PHE A 41 -1.57 10.89 14.05
CA PHE A 41 -2.45 11.74 13.28
C PHE A 41 -3.39 12.56 14.16
N ALA A 42 -3.53 13.87 13.83
CA ALA A 42 -4.41 14.78 14.54
C ALA A 42 -5.74 15.04 13.81
N THR A 43 -5.80 14.75 12.52
CA THR A 43 -6.96 14.99 11.66
C THR A 43 -7.35 13.72 10.90
N PRO A 44 -8.62 13.54 10.54
CA PRO A 44 -9.04 12.36 9.79
C PRO A 44 -8.61 12.42 8.32
N GLY A 45 -8.07 11.32 7.82
CA GLY A 45 -7.76 11.10 6.42
C GLY A 45 -8.24 9.74 5.95
N LEU A 46 -8.70 9.67 4.71
CA LEU A 46 -9.03 8.45 4.01
C LEU A 46 -7.92 8.15 3.01
N LEU A 47 -7.13 7.11 3.30
CA LEU A 47 -5.92 6.77 2.56
C LEU A 47 -6.21 5.67 1.56
N LEU A 48 -6.34 6.03 0.28
CA LEU A 48 -6.37 5.09 -0.83
C LEU A 48 -5.02 4.38 -0.97
N GLY A 49 -5.06 3.08 -1.23
CA GLY A 49 -3.86 2.38 -1.70
C GLY A 49 -3.37 2.95 -3.04
N ARG A 50 -2.08 2.81 -3.30
CA ARG A 50 -1.39 3.39 -4.48
C ARG A 50 -2.13 3.17 -5.79
N HIS A 51 -2.69 1.99 -6.00
CA HIS A 51 -3.31 1.58 -7.25
C HIS A 51 -4.85 1.60 -7.22
N GLN A 52 -5.47 2.01 -6.10
CA GLN A 52 -6.92 2.04 -6.03
C GLN A 52 -7.52 3.16 -6.90
N ARG A 53 -8.67 2.88 -7.48
CA ARG A 53 -9.49 3.85 -8.18
C ARG A 53 -10.48 4.50 -7.20
N ALA A 54 -10.41 5.82 -7.03
CA ALA A 54 -11.31 6.54 -6.12
C ALA A 54 -12.78 6.33 -6.52
N ALA A 55 -13.10 6.43 -7.81
CA ALA A 55 -14.45 6.35 -8.32
C ALA A 55 -15.16 5.00 -8.05
N SER A 56 -14.43 3.90 -7.92
CA SER A 56 -15.00 2.58 -7.59
C SER A 56 -14.86 2.21 -6.11
N THR A 57 -14.14 3.01 -5.33
CA THR A 57 -13.76 2.66 -3.95
C THR A 57 -14.41 3.55 -2.91
N VAL A 58 -14.50 4.86 -3.16
CA VAL A 58 -14.87 5.88 -2.16
C VAL A 58 -16.11 6.65 -2.60
N GLU A 59 -16.97 6.96 -1.64
CA GLU A 59 -18.04 7.96 -1.79
C GLU A 59 -17.44 9.35 -1.59
N VAL A 60 -16.78 9.88 -2.63
CA VAL A 60 -15.99 11.13 -2.60
C VAL A 60 -16.81 12.31 -2.06
N ALA A 61 -18.07 12.43 -2.47
CA ALA A 61 -18.96 13.49 -1.98
C ALA A 61 -19.22 13.37 -0.47
N ALA A 62 -19.41 12.14 0.03
CA ALA A 62 -19.61 11.90 1.45
C ALA A 62 -18.34 12.23 2.25
N ALA A 63 -17.16 11.84 1.76
CA ALA A 63 -15.88 12.17 2.40
C ALA A 63 -15.70 13.70 2.52
N ARG A 64 -15.93 14.45 1.44
CA ARG A 64 -15.87 15.92 1.44
C ARG A 64 -16.87 16.55 2.42
N THR A 65 -18.11 16.06 2.47
CA THR A 65 -19.14 16.57 3.40
C THR A 65 -18.78 16.31 4.86
N GLN A 66 -18.11 15.21 5.15
CA GLN A 66 -17.65 14.87 6.51
C GLN A 66 -16.30 15.50 6.88
N GLY A 67 -15.70 16.31 6.00
CA GLY A 67 -14.40 16.95 6.25
C GLY A 67 -13.23 15.96 6.29
N VAL A 68 -13.39 14.77 5.68
CA VAL A 68 -12.33 13.76 5.61
C VAL A 68 -11.49 13.96 4.36
N THR A 69 -10.20 14.19 4.54
CA THR A 69 -9.27 14.40 3.42
C THR A 69 -9.01 13.08 2.69
N LEU A 70 -9.20 13.06 1.38
CA LEU A 70 -8.89 11.92 0.53
C LEU A 70 -7.45 12.01 0.03
N LEU A 71 -6.65 11.00 0.31
CA LEU A 71 -5.23 10.94 0.00
C LEU A 71 -4.87 9.62 -0.68
N ARG A 72 -3.78 9.60 -1.45
CA ARG A 72 -3.22 8.38 -2.04
C ARG A 72 -1.87 8.09 -1.39
N ARG A 73 -1.77 7.01 -0.63
CA ARG A 73 -0.54 6.61 0.07
C ARG A 73 0.48 5.95 -0.86
N ALA A 74 1.70 5.77 -0.38
CA ALA A 74 2.80 5.19 -1.14
C ALA A 74 2.57 3.71 -1.46
N GLY A 75 2.13 2.93 -0.50
CA GLY A 75 1.91 1.51 -0.66
C GLY A 75 0.57 1.14 -1.29
N GLY A 76 0.51 -0.03 -1.92
CA GLY A 76 -0.73 -0.61 -2.44
C GLY A 76 -1.67 -1.14 -1.34
N GLY A 77 -2.67 -1.93 -1.73
CA GLY A 77 -3.64 -2.53 -0.82
C GLY A 77 -4.90 -1.69 -0.62
N ARG A 78 -5.72 -2.08 0.37
CA ARG A 78 -7.05 -1.51 0.62
C ARG A 78 -7.01 -0.09 1.19
N THR A 79 -8.12 0.65 1.00
CA THR A 79 -8.34 1.94 1.67
C THR A 79 -8.40 1.76 3.18
N LEU A 80 -7.80 2.71 3.89
CA LEU A 80 -7.84 2.75 5.35
C LEU A 80 -8.14 4.17 5.85
N HIS A 81 -8.59 4.24 7.10
CA HIS A 81 -8.78 5.48 7.83
C HIS A 81 -7.55 5.75 8.70
N ALA A 82 -6.97 6.95 8.57
CA ALA A 82 -5.94 7.47 9.45
C ALA A 82 -6.50 8.67 10.21
N GLY A 83 -6.28 8.73 11.52
CA GLY A 83 -6.80 9.79 12.38
C GLY A 83 -6.37 9.58 13.83
N ASP A 84 -6.98 10.32 14.75
CA ASP A 84 -6.72 10.15 16.18
C ASP A 84 -6.87 8.69 16.59
N GLY A 85 -5.93 8.19 17.38
CA GLY A 85 -5.89 6.78 17.79
C GLY A 85 -5.32 5.81 16.75
N THR A 86 -4.75 6.29 15.65
CA THR A 86 -3.99 5.49 14.69
C THR A 86 -2.56 6.02 14.50
N ILE A 87 -1.63 5.15 14.12
CA ILE A 87 -0.22 5.50 13.88
C ILE A 87 0.19 5.00 12.50
N GLY A 88 0.86 5.85 11.71
CA GLY A 88 1.55 5.50 10.48
C GLY A 88 3.03 5.21 10.73
N LEU A 89 3.54 4.20 10.05
CA LEU A 89 4.94 3.78 10.07
C LEU A 89 5.43 3.66 8.62
N PHE A 90 6.57 4.28 8.31
CA PHE A 90 7.21 4.13 7.01
C PHE A 90 8.70 3.86 7.20
N LEU A 91 9.11 2.64 6.91
CA LEU A 91 10.50 2.22 6.97
C LEU A 91 11.09 2.22 5.56
N PHE A 92 11.87 3.23 5.24
CA PHE A 92 12.62 3.34 3.98
C PHE A 92 14.03 2.77 4.16
N THR A 93 14.49 2.01 3.18
CA THR A 93 15.83 1.42 3.16
C THR A 93 16.47 1.68 1.80
N PRO A 94 17.55 2.48 1.75
CA PRO A 94 18.21 2.81 0.49
C PRO A 94 18.92 1.58 -0.11
N PRO A 95 19.20 1.60 -1.43
CA PRO A 95 19.98 0.55 -2.06
C PRO A 95 21.37 0.46 -1.42
N GLY A 96 21.85 -0.75 -1.20
CA GLY A 96 23.20 -0.99 -0.65
C GLY A 96 23.37 -0.73 0.85
N ALA A 97 22.34 -0.25 1.58
CA ALA A 97 22.38 -0.08 3.03
C ALA A 97 21.17 -0.75 3.72
N PRO A 98 20.94 -2.06 3.51
CA PRO A 98 19.83 -2.76 4.15
C PRO A 98 20.04 -2.83 5.67
N LEU A 99 18.94 -2.78 6.42
CA LEU A 99 18.94 -3.07 7.87
C LEU A 99 19.27 -4.53 8.18
N SER A 100 19.33 -5.40 7.17
CA SER A 100 19.67 -6.81 7.31
C SER A 100 20.99 -7.11 6.61
N ALA A 101 21.79 -7.98 7.21
CA ALA A 101 23.11 -8.36 6.70
C ALA A 101 23.10 -9.06 5.33
N ALA A 102 21.98 -9.62 4.90
CA ALA A 102 21.85 -10.32 3.62
C ALA A 102 20.93 -9.55 2.65
N PRO A 103 21.34 -9.39 1.40
CA PRO A 103 20.47 -8.83 0.35
C PRO A 103 19.26 -9.76 0.14
N PHE A 104 18.15 -9.17 -0.25
CA PHE A 104 16.93 -9.91 -0.59
C PHE A 104 16.21 -9.21 -1.75
N PRO A 105 15.42 -9.93 -2.55
CA PRO A 105 14.67 -9.33 -3.63
C PRO A 105 13.49 -8.49 -3.11
N PRO A 106 13.07 -7.42 -3.83
CA PRO A 106 12.05 -6.47 -3.37
C PRO A 106 10.71 -7.09 -2.96
N ASP A 107 10.29 -8.19 -3.60
CA ASP A 107 9.07 -8.92 -3.24
C ASP A 107 9.08 -9.51 -1.82
N ARG A 108 10.26 -9.60 -1.18
CA ARG A 108 10.46 -10.08 0.19
C ARG A 108 10.50 -8.98 1.24
N THR A 109 10.33 -7.71 0.87
CA THR A 109 10.44 -6.56 1.77
C THR A 109 9.51 -6.69 2.98
N THR A 110 8.22 -6.94 2.76
CA THR A 110 7.27 -7.13 3.87
C THR A 110 7.68 -8.33 4.74
N ASN A 111 7.99 -9.48 4.15
CA ASN A 111 8.42 -10.67 4.90
C ASN A 111 9.65 -10.39 5.78
N ARG A 112 10.58 -9.60 5.26
CA ARG A 112 11.83 -9.28 5.96
C ARG A 112 11.60 -8.30 7.10
N TYR A 113 10.90 -7.21 6.84
CA TYR A 113 10.79 -6.10 7.77
C TYR A 113 9.58 -6.15 8.71
N VAL A 114 8.52 -6.89 8.38
CA VAL A 114 7.38 -7.10 9.28
C VAL A 114 7.79 -7.73 10.62
N ARG A 115 8.90 -8.46 10.66
CA ARG A 115 9.42 -9.07 11.89
C ARG A 115 9.73 -8.04 12.97
N GLY A 116 10.27 -6.87 12.59
CA GLY A 116 10.51 -5.75 13.51
C GLY A 116 9.21 -5.21 14.06
N LEU A 117 8.21 -5.01 13.21
CA LEU A 117 6.87 -4.61 13.62
C LEU A 117 6.25 -5.62 14.59
N LEU A 118 6.30 -6.93 14.27
CA LEU A 118 5.77 -7.97 15.14
C LEU A 118 6.47 -8.02 16.52
N ALA A 119 7.79 -7.84 16.54
CA ALA A 119 8.55 -7.80 17.79
C ALA A 119 8.11 -6.60 18.66
N ALA A 120 7.93 -5.43 18.07
CA ALA A 120 7.45 -4.23 18.74
C ALA A 120 6.00 -4.40 19.26
N LEU A 121 5.09 -4.88 18.42
CA LEU A 121 3.68 -5.11 18.80
C LEU A 121 3.55 -6.06 19.98
N ARG A 122 4.36 -7.14 20.01
CA ARG A 122 4.34 -8.09 21.14
C ARG A 122 4.81 -7.46 22.44
N ARG A 123 5.80 -6.55 22.39
CA ARG A 123 6.26 -5.78 23.57
C ARG A 123 5.20 -4.80 24.05
N LEU A 124 4.38 -4.27 23.15
CA LEU A 124 3.26 -3.37 23.47
C LEU A 124 2.00 -4.10 23.97
N GLY A 125 2.05 -5.42 24.14
CA GLY A 125 0.95 -6.22 24.69
C GLY A 125 0.20 -7.08 23.67
N ALA A 126 0.39 -6.88 22.37
CA ALA A 126 -0.20 -7.72 21.34
C ALA A 126 0.57 -9.05 21.18
N ARG A 127 0.59 -9.87 22.23
CA ARG A 127 1.41 -11.11 22.33
C ARG A 127 1.16 -12.11 21.19
N GLN A 128 -0.05 -12.13 20.63
CA GLN A 128 -0.46 -13.03 19.54
C GLN A 128 -0.29 -12.37 18.16
N ALA A 129 0.39 -11.22 18.06
CA ALA A 129 0.62 -10.56 16.78
C ALA A 129 1.38 -11.50 15.83
N ALA A 130 0.81 -11.73 14.64
CA ALA A 130 1.33 -12.61 13.61
C ALA A 130 1.02 -12.05 12.21
N TRP A 131 1.86 -12.40 11.25
CA TRP A 131 1.66 -12.08 9.85
C TRP A 131 1.71 -13.36 9.01
N PHE A 132 0.72 -13.56 8.15
CA PHE A 132 0.51 -14.76 7.37
C PHE A 132 0.58 -14.50 5.85
N GLY A 133 1.41 -13.53 5.42
CA GLY A 133 1.57 -13.22 4.01
C GLY A 133 0.43 -12.38 3.41
N ARG A 134 -0.43 -11.79 4.24
CA ARG A 134 -1.53 -10.90 3.83
C ARG A 134 -1.11 -9.43 3.94
N ASP A 135 -1.98 -8.55 3.51
CA ASP A 135 -1.87 -7.10 3.63
C ASP A 135 -2.10 -6.58 5.06
N PHE A 136 -2.15 -7.46 6.06
CA PHE A 136 -2.37 -7.07 7.45
C PHE A 136 -1.63 -7.97 8.46
N VAL A 137 -1.37 -7.41 9.63
CA VAL A 137 -0.96 -8.13 10.83
C VAL A 137 -2.21 -8.42 11.65
N SER A 138 -2.36 -9.67 12.07
CA SER A 138 -3.45 -10.10 12.95
C SER A 138 -2.98 -10.30 14.39
N ALA A 139 -3.92 -10.16 15.34
CA ALA A 139 -3.76 -10.58 16.71
C ALA A 139 -5.06 -11.29 17.15
N GLY A 140 -4.94 -12.56 17.55
CA GLY A 140 -6.12 -13.37 17.88
C GLY A 140 -7.11 -13.55 16.73
N GLY A 141 -6.63 -13.60 15.48
CA GLY A 141 -7.49 -13.69 14.29
C GLY A 141 -8.16 -12.38 13.85
N ARG A 142 -7.86 -11.26 14.51
CA ARG A 142 -8.42 -9.92 14.22
C ARG A 142 -7.35 -9.00 13.65
N GLN A 143 -7.73 -8.04 12.79
CA GLN A 143 -6.80 -7.11 12.14
C GLN A 143 -6.32 -6.02 13.12
N LEU A 144 -5.00 -5.97 13.38
CA LEU A 144 -4.35 -4.99 14.24
C LEU A 144 -3.64 -3.89 13.45
N ALA A 145 -3.01 -4.25 12.34
CA ALA A 145 -2.30 -3.31 11.49
C ALA A 145 -2.48 -3.69 10.01
N VAL A 146 -2.44 -2.71 9.13
CA VAL A 146 -2.31 -2.92 7.68
C VAL A 146 -0.85 -2.75 7.30
N VAL A 147 -0.35 -3.57 6.38
CA VAL A 147 1.02 -3.51 5.88
C VAL A 147 1.05 -3.52 4.36
N SER A 148 1.98 -2.76 3.81
CA SER A 148 2.25 -2.70 2.38
C SER A 148 3.75 -2.52 2.14
N GLN A 149 4.15 -2.57 0.88
CA GLN A 149 5.54 -2.35 0.48
C GLN A 149 5.61 -1.61 -0.85
N GLU A 150 6.71 -0.89 -1.05
CA GLU A 150 7.05 -0.22 -2.29
C GLU A 150 8.52 -0.49 -2.62
N ALA A 151 8.86 -0.40 -3.89
CA ALA A 151 10.24 -0.50 -4.37
C ALA A 151 10.50 0.52 -5.47
N THR A 152 11.67 1.14 -5.43
CA THR A 152 12.10 2.12 -6.44
C THR A 152 12.97 1.45 -7.52
N PRO A 153 13.09 2.04 -8.71
CA PRO A 153 13.91 1.47 -9.79
C PRO A 153 15.40 1.32 -9.45
N ASP A 154 15.93 2.16 -8.58
CA ASP A 154 17.32 2.11 -8.10
C ASP A 154 17.55 1.06 -7.01
N GLY A 155 16.49 0.35 -6.59
CA GLY A 155 16.56 -0.76 -5.63
C GLY A 155 16.38 -0.36 -4.17
N ALA A 156 15.95 0.88 -3.88
CA ALA A 156 15.44 1.17 -2.54
C ALA A 156 14.12 0.43 -2.31
N VAL A 157 13.84 0.09 -1.04
CA VAL A 157 12.61 -0.58 -0.65
C VAL A 157 12.01 0.10 0.58
N ALA A 158 10.68 0.06 0.68
CA ALA A 158 9.96 0.57 1.83
C ALA A 158 8.93 -0.42 2.35
N LEU A 159 8.79 -0.49 3.68
CA LEU A 159 7.65 -1.08 4.37
C LEU A 159 6.79 0.06 4.89
N GLU A 160 5.54 0.08 4.49
CA GLU A 160 4.51 0.95 5.03
C GLU A 160 3.62 0.14 5.98
N ALA A 161 3.28 0.70 7.13
CA ALA A 161 2.33 0.08 8.04
C ALA A 161 1.46 1.13 8.73
N PHE A 162 0.20 0.77 8.98
CA PHE A 162 -0.72 1.56 9.79
C PHE A 162 -1.22 0.71 10.94
N LEU A 163 -1.16 1.26 12.14
CA LEU A 163 -1.47 0.57 13.39
C LEU A 163 -2.74 1.14 14.02
N SER A 164 -3.67 0.27 14.36
CA SER A 164 -4.81 0.57 15.23
C SER A 164 -4.33 0.64 16.68
N VAL A 165 -4.20 1.85 17.22
CA VAL A 165 -3.82 2.05 18.64
C VAL A 165 -5.06 2.02 19.53
N SER A 166 -6.04 2.88 19.29
CA SER A 166 -7.30 2.93 20.02
C SER A 166 -8.51 3.00 19.10
N GLN A 167 -8.32 3.29 17.82
CA GLN A 167 -9.37 3.36 16.80
C GLN A 167 -9.08 2.37 15.66
N PRO A 168 -10.12 1.80 15.03
CA PRO A 168 -9.95 0.91 13.90
C PRO A 168 -9.40 1.65 12.68
N LEU A 169 -8.69 0.91 11.82
CA LEU A 169 -8.23 1.41 10.51
C LEU A 169 -9.33 1.33 9.43
N GLU A 170 -10.45 0.72 9.75
CA GLU A 170 -11.59 0.65 8.84
C GLU A 170 -12.19 2.04 8.65
N PRO A 171 -12.46 2.45 7.39
CA PRO A 171 -13.16 3.70 7.14
C PRO A 171 -14.55 3.72 7.79
N PRO A 172 -15.01 4.88 8.28
CA PRO A 172 -16.36 5.04 8.80
C PRO A 172 -17.43 4.60 7.79
N PRO A 173 -18.57 4.07 8.25
CA PRO A 173 -19.68 3.67 7.38
C PRO A 173 -20.10 4.80 6.43
N GLY A 174 -20.41 4.45 5.19
CA GLY A 174 -20.85 5.39 4.15
C GLY A 174 -19.73 6.15 3.44
N LEU A 175 -18.46 5.96 3.79
CA LEU A 175 -17.33 6.53 3.07
C LEU A 175 -16.79 5.61 1.97
N LEU A 176 -17.04 4.31 2.06
CA LEU A 176 -16.68 3.36 0.99
C LEU A 176 -17.91 2.99 0.16
N ARG A 177 -17.68 2.80 -1.12
CA ARG A 177 -18.69 2.21 -2.02
C ARG A 177 -18.90 0.75 -1.66
N PRO A 178 -20.15 0.26 -1.69
CA PRO A 178 -20.43 -1.17 -1.54
C PRO A 178 -19.70 -1.97 -2.61
N ARG A 179 -18.89 -2.92 -2.19
CA ARG A 179 -18.16 -3.85 -3.07
C ARG A 179 -18.48 -5.27 -2.60
N PRO A 180 -19.48 -5.93 -3.21
CA PRO A 180 -19.94 -7.23 -2.76
C PRO A 180 -18.86 -8.28 -2.96
N HIS A 181 -18.50 -8.98 -1.91
CA HIS A 181 -17.63 -10.14 -1.98
C HIS A 181 -18.44 -11.41 -2.23
N SER A 182 -17.90 -12.31 -3.05
CA SER A 182 -18.46 -13.65 -3.26
C SER A 182 -18.29 -14.51 -1.99
N ASP A 183 -17.18 -14.32 -1.25
CA ASP A 183 -16.94 -14.90 0.07
C ASP A 183 -17.00 -13.78 1.15
N PRO A 184 -17.89 -13.88 2.14
CA PRO A 184 -17.95 -12.93 3.26
C PRO A 184 -16.61 -12.76 4.02
N ARG A 185 -15.72 -13.75 3.94
CA ARG A 185 -14.40 -13.69 4.58
C ARG A 185 -13.40 -12.83 3.81
N ALA A 186 -13.66 -12.53 2.55
CA ALA A 186 -12.78 -11.70 1.71
C ALA A 186 -12.74 -10.24 2.17
N GLY A 187 -13.75 -9.77 2.91
CA GLY A 187 -13.77 -8.44 3.55
C GLY A 187 -12.68 -8.22 4.59
N GLY A 188 -11.98 -9.27 4.98
CA GLY A 188 -10.95 -9.26 6.02
C GLY A 188 -11.52 -9.59 7.41
N PRO A 189 -10.66 -9.88 8.40
CA PRO A 189 -11.08 -10.16 9.75
C PRO A 189 -11.54 -8.87 10.45
N PRO A 190 -12.40 -8.96 11.49
CA PRO A 190 -12.78 -7.81 12.28
C PRO A 190 -11.56 -7.09 12.89
N ALA A 191 -11.67 -5.80 13.08
CA ALA A 191 -10.58 -4.99 13.64
C ALA A 191 -10.37 -5.27 15.15
N VAL A 192 -9.14 -5.04 15.60
CA VAL A 192 -8.76 -4.97 17.01
C VAL A 192 -7.76 -3.83 17.20
N SER A 193 -7.83 -3.14 18.33
CA SER A 193 -6.86 -2.11 18.67
C SER A 193 -5.79 -2.64 19.63
N LEU A 194 -4.65 -1.94 19.65
CA LEU A 194 -3.60 -2.20 20.61
C LEU A 194 -4.07 -1.95 22.04
N ALA A 195 -4.90 -0.91 22.25
CA ALA A 195 -5.48 -0.59 23.56
C ALA A 195 -6.33 -1.75 24.11
N GLU A 196 -7.13 -2.37 23.25
CA GLU A 196 -7.94 -3.55 23.64
C GLU A 196 -7.04 -4.73 24.03
N LEU A 197 -5.98 -5.00 23.29
CA LEU A 197 -5.07 -6.12 23.54
C LEU A 197 -4.17 -5.91 24.78
N ALA A 198 -3.77 -4.67 25.04
CA ALA A 198 -2.91 -4.30 26.17
C ALA A 198 -3.69 -3.99 27.45
N GLY A 199 -5.02 -3.83 27.38
CA GLY A 199 -5.88 -3.40 28.49
C GLY A 199 -5.70 -1.93 28.89
N ARG A 200 -4.99 -1.14 28.07
CA ARG A 200 -4.77 0.31 28.24
C ARG A 200 -4.36 0.93 26.91
N THR A 201 -4.61 2.21 26.73
CA THR A 201 -4.11 2.94 25.56
C THR A 201 -2.65 3.36 25.78
N PRO A 202 -1.69 2.82 25.01
CA PRO A 202 -0.31 3.29 25.08
C PRO A 202 -0.21 4.71 24.50
N SER A 203 0.70 5.53 25.04
CA SER A 203 0.99 6.85 24.48
C SER A 203 1.77 6.76 23.17
N PHE A 204 1.75 7.84 22.37
CA PHE A 204 2.56 7.92 21.15
C PHE A 204 4.06 7.69 21.45
N ASP A 205 4.59 8.34 22.48
CA ASP A 205 5.99 8.21 22.86
C ASP A 205 6.36 6.77 23.26
N GLU A 206 5.47 6.07 23.96
CA GLU A 206 5.66 4.66 24.31
C GLU A 206 5.67 3.78 23.04
N VAL A 207 4.71 3.98 22.14
CA VAL A 207 4.66 3.23 20.87
C VAL A 207 5.91 3.52 20.04
N ALA A 208 6.30 4.79 19.90
CA ALA A 208 7.47 5.20 19.15
C ALA A 208 8.76 4.59 19.73
N ALA A 209 8.97 4.67 21.04
CA ALA A 209 10.15 4.10 21.71
C ALA A 209 10.27 2.58 21.47
N VAL A 210 9.16 1.85 21.55
CA VAL A 210 9.17 0.40 21.30
C VAL A 210 9.36 0.08 19.82
N MET A 211 8.73 0.85 18.91
CA MET A 211 8.87 0.67 17.46
C MET A 211 10.31 0.90 17.00
N MET A 212 10.99 1.93 17.48
CA MET A 212 12.40 2.18 17.18
C MET A 212 13.29 0.95 17.46
N GLY A 213 13.05 0.25 18.56
CA GLY A 213 13.78 -0.97 18.91
C GLY A 213 13.40 -2.22 18.13
N GLY A 214 12.34 -2.17 17.31
CA GLY A 214 11.84 -3.34 16.58
C GLY A 214 12.76 -3.81 15.45
N TRP A 215 13.48 -2.87 14.83
CA TRP A 215 14.36 -3.16 13.68
C TRP A 215 15.86 -3.13 14.02
N VAL A 216 16.21 -2.88 15.28
CA VAL A 216 17.60 -2.87 15.74
C VAL A 216 17.94 -4.23 16.32
N GLY A 217 18.90 -4.90 15.70
CA GLY A 217 19.41 -6.21 16.18
C GLY A 217 20.48 -6.07 17.25
N PRO A 218 20.81 -7.16 17.95
CA PRO A 218 21.93 -7.18 18.88
C PRO A 218 23.22 -6.70 18.21
N GLY A 219 23.95 -5.80 18.86
CA GLY A 219 25.21 -5.26 18.34
C GLY A 219 25.09 -4.20 17.25
N GLN A 220 23.88 -3.84 16.84
CA GLN A 220 23.68 -2.69 15.96
C GLN A 220 23.67 -1.37 16.77
N PRO A 221 24.10 -0.24 16.16
CA PRO A 221 24.02 1.06 16.81
C PRO A 221 22.58 1.42 17.16
N ALA A 222 22.42 2.19 18.25
CA ALA A 222 21.11 2.71 18.61
C ALA A 222 20.54 3.59 17.49
N PRO A 223 19.19 3.63 17.33
CA PRO A 223 18.58 4.54 16.39
C PRO A 223 18.91 6.01 16.72
N GLU A 224 19.12 6.81 15.68
CA GLU A 224 19.47 8.23 15.81
C GLU A 224 18.32 9.10 15.27
N PRO A 225 18.05 10.26 15.87
CA PRO A 225 17.13 11.22 15.29
C PRO A 225 17.60 11.65 13.88
N VAL A 226 16.67 11.87 12.97
CA VAL A 226 16.99 12.46 11.66
C VAL A 226 17.56 13.86 11.87
N SER A 227 18.72 14.11 11.27
CA SER A 227 19.32 15.45 11.23
C SER A 227 18.74 16.24 10.06
N GLY A 228 18.01 17.32 10.33
CA GLY A 228 17.42 18.19 9.34
C GLY A 228 15.94 17.91 9.05
N THR A 229 15.43 18.53 8.00
CA THR A 229 14.03 18.43 7.59
C THR A 229 13.87 17.33 6.54
N LEU A 230 12.88 16.47 6.71
CA LEU A 230 12.51 15.50 5.68
C LEU A 230 11.98 16.21 4.44
N THR A 231 12.41 15.74 3.29
CA THR A 231 11.86 16.21 2.01
C THR A 231 10.42 15.74 1.88
N GLU A 232 9.52 16.65 1.56
CA GLU A 232 8.15 16.37 1.19
C GLU A 232 8.00 16.49 -0.33
N ALA A 233 7.31 15.56 -0.97
CA ALA A 233 6.97 15.63 -2.40
C ALA A 233 5.47 15.82 -2.59
N GLU A 234 5.09 16.28 -3.77
CA GLU A 234 3.68 16.34 -4.17
C GLU A 234 3.09 14.94 -4.25
N LEU A 235 1.83 14.84 -3.81
CA LEU A 235 1.08 13.60 -3.88
C LEU A 235 0.47 13.41 -5.26
N PRO A 236 0.47 12.16 -5.77
CA PRO A 236 -0.38 11.87 -6.90
C PRO A 236 -1.84 12.15 -6.52
N PRO A 237 -2.65 12.66 -7.46
CA PRO A 237 -4.05 12.96 -7.19
C PRO A 237 -4.77 11.71 -6.71
N ALA A 238 -5.64 11.88 -5.72
CA ALA A 238 -6.49 10.79 -5.24
C ALA A 238 -7.52 10.39 -6.32
N GLU A 239 -8.05 11.36 -7.05
CA GLU A 239 -8.95 11.18 -8.19
C GLU A 239 -8.16 11.33 -9.49
N GLU A 240 -8.43 10.46 -10.46
CA GLU A 240 -7.78 10.44 -11.77
C GLU A 240 -8.76 10.86 -12.86
N ASP A 241 -8.26 11.46 -13.94
CA ASP A 241 -9.06 11.67 -15.13
C ASP A 241 -9.26 10.35 -15.88
N GLU A 242 -10.50 9.93 -16.01
CA GLU A 242 -10.92 8.68 -16.62
C GLU A 242 -11.85 8.91 -17.82
N ALA A 243 -11.94 10.15 -18.30
CA ALA A 243 -12.82 10.50 -19.41
C ALA A 243 -12.55 9.61 -20.65
N GLY A 244 -13.60 9.00 -21.17
CA GLY A 244 -13.51 8.14 -22.34
C GLY A 244 -12.97 6.72 -22.09
N LEU A 245 -12.63 6.35 -20.87
CA LEU A 245 -12.20 4.99 -20.53
C LEU A 245 -13.40 4.11 -20.14
N SER A 246 -13.43 2.90 -20.68
CA SER A 246 -14.34 1.83 -20.26
C SER A 246 -13.70 0.98 -19.18
N THR A 247 -14.50 0.52 -18.21
CA THR A 247 -14.01 -0.36 -17.13
C THR A 247 -14.38 -1.82 -17.35
N SER A 248 -13.51 -2.74 -16.93
CA SER A 248 -13.80 -4.17 -16.86
C SER A 248 -14.90 -4.54 -15.84
N GLY A 249 -15.23 -3.60 -14.94
CA GLY A 249 -15.89 -3.93 -13.69
C GLY A 249 -14.91 -4.50 -12.66
N LEU A 250 -15.41 -4.72 -11.46
CA LEU A 250 -14.62 -5.23 -10.33
C LEU A 250 -14.43 -6.75 -10.44
N VAL A 251 -13.20 -7.20 -10.40
CA VAL A 251 -12.81 -8.61 -10.30
C VAL A 251 -12.31 -8.86 -8.88
N GLU A 252 -12.91 -9.81 -8.17
CA GLU A 252 -12.49 -10.15 -6.82
C GLU A 252 -11.11 -10.83 -6.80
N ILE A 253 -10.26 -10.37 -5.89
CA ILE A 253 -8.91 -10.91 -5.65
C ILE A 253 -8.73 -11.22 -4.15
N PRO A 254 -7.73 -12.01 -3.74
CA PRO A 254 -7.56 -12.43 -2.33
C PRO A 254 -7.51 -11.30 -1.30
N ILE A 255 -7.10 -10.09 -1.67
CA ILE A 255 -7.03 -8.95 -0.74
C ILE A 255 -8.03 -7.82 -1.07
N GLY A 256 -9.00 -8.07 -1.94
CA GLY A 256 -10.02 -7.09 -2.32
C GLY A 256 -10.46 -7.21 -3.77
N PHE A 257 -10.28 -6.15 -4.56
CA PHE A 257 -10.75 -6.09 -5.95
C PHE A 257 -9.67 -5.53 -6.88
N LEU A 258 -9.76 -5.97 -8.13
CA LEU A 258 -8.98 -5.45 -9.26
C LEU A 258 -9.95 -5.04 -10.36
N GLU A 259 -9.62 -3.98 -11.08
CA GLU A 259 -10.30 -3.57 -12.30
C GLU A 259 -9.27 -3.04 -13.32
N ALA A 260 -9.61 -3.07 -14.58
CA ALA A 260 -8.87 -2.40 -15.63
C ALA A 260 -9.75 -1.38 -16.35
N LEU A 261 -9.12 -0.32 -16.83
CA LEU A 261 -9.76 0.70 -17.66
C LEU A 261 -9.01 0.79 -18.99
N SER A 262 -9.71 1.04 -20.09
CA SER A 262 -9.12 1.33 -21.38
C SER A 262 -10.14 1.99 -22.30
N ALA A 263 -9.68 2.82 -23.22
CA ALA A 263 -10.37 3.07 -24.49
C ALA A 263 -9.88 2.09 -25.54
N ALA A 264 -10.50 2.12 -26.72
CA ALA A 264 -10.08 1.31 -27.86
C ALA A 264 -10.10 2.11 -29.15
N ALA A 265 -9.08 1.94 -30.00
CA ALA A 265 -9.03 2.47 -31.34
C ALA A 265 -8.51 1.40 -32.29
N VAL A 266 -9.25 1.14 -33.37
CA VAL A 266 -8.87 0.17 -34.43
C VAL A 266 -8.45 -1.20 -33.84
N GLY A 267 -9.23 -1.73 -32.86
CA GLY A 267 -8.95 -3.03 -32.22
C GLY A 267 -7.71 -3.04 -31.31
N ARG A 268 -7.23 -1.88 -30.88
CA ARG A 268 -6.08 -1.74 -29.99
C ARG A 268 -6.45 -0.99 -28.70
N LEU A 269 -5.76 -1.32 -27.61
CA LEU A 269 -5.90 -0.65 -26.32
C LEU A 269 -5.37 0.79 -26.40
N VAL A 270 -6.09 1.72 -25.78
CA VAL A 270 -5.69 3.13 -25.66
C VAL A 270 -5.85 3.57 -24.20
N GLY A 271 -4.82 4.13 -23.61
CA GLY A 271 -4.80 4.57 -22.22
C GLY A 271 -5.11 3.45 -21.23
N PRO A 272 -4.57 2.22 -21.38
CA PRO A 272 -4.90 1.12 -20.47
C PRO A 272 -4.39 1.44 -19.07
N ARG A 273 -5.22 1.16 -18.06
CA ARG A 273 -4.88 1.32 -16.65
C ARG A 273 -5.29 0.08 -15.85
N VAL A 274 -4.47 -0.30 -14.89
CA VAL A 274 -4.75 -1.40 -13.96
C VAL A 274 -4.88 -0.82 -12.56
N ARG A 275 -6.04 -0.98 -11.96
CA ARG A 275 -6.39 -0.43 -10.64
C ARG A 275 -6.86 -1.52 -9.70
N GLY A 276 -6.71 -1.31 -8.38
CA GLY A 276 -7.23 -2.24 -7.40
C GLY A 276 -6.50 -2.25 -6.06
N ASP A 277 -6.87 -3.23 -5.26
CA ASP A 277 -6.38 -3.40 -3.89
C ASP A 277 -5.04 -4.19 -3.81
N PHE A 278 -4.42 -4.51 -4.93
CA PHE A 278 -3.16 -5.23 -5.01
C PHE A 278 -1.95 -4.40 -4.54
N ILE A 279 -0.83 -5.08 -4.26
CA ILE A 279 0.43 -4.47 -3.87
C ILE A 279 1.46 -4.77 -4.97
N ALA A 280 1.99 -3.72 -5.59
CA ALA A 280 3.02 -3.78 -6.62
C ALA A 280 3.81 -2.46 -6.62
N PRO A 281 5.08 -2.44 -7.09
CA PRO A 281 5.79 -1.18 -7.29
C PRO A 281 5.05 -0.29 -8.29
N ALA A 282 4.95 1.00 -7.98
CA ALA A 282 4.32 1.97 -8.89
C ALA A 282 4.98 1.97 -10.27
N THR A 283 6.29 1.81 -10.31
CA THR A 283 7.07 1.71 -11.56
C THR A 283 6.73 0.47 -12.37
N THR A 284 6.47 -0.66 -11.73
CA THR A 284 6.04 -1.90 -12.41
C THR A 284 4.66 -1.73 -13.05
N VAL A 285 3.72 -1.10 -12.35
CA VAL A 285 2.37 -0.86 -12.91
C VAL A 285 2.41 0.15 -14.05
N ASN A 286 3.16 1.23 -13.90
CA ASN A 286 3.36 2.21 -14.99
C ASN A 286 4.01 1.59 -16.23
N ALA A 287 5.01 0.73 -16.04
CA ALA A 287 5.64 0.00 -17.14
C ALA A 287 4.68 -0.97 -17.83
N LEU A 288 3.82 -1.65 -17.07
CA LEU A 288 2.76 -2.51 -17.61
C LEU A 288 1.78 -1.70 -18.47
N GLU A 289 1.28 -0.58 -17.96
CA GLU A 289 0.34 0.29 -18.66
C GLU A 289 0.95 0.83 -19.97
N ALA A 290 2.23 1.24 -19.92
CA ALA A 290 2.97 1.65 -21.11
C ALA A 290 3.18 0.49 -22.10
N ALA A 291 3.48 -0.71 -21.61
CA ALA A 291 3.65 -1.88 -22.46
C ALA A 291 2.33 -2.33 -23.11
N LEU A 292 1.19 -2.09 -22.47
CA LEU A 292 -0.14 -2.39 -23.00
C LEU A 292 -0.65 -1.33 -23.99
N GLU A 293 -0.10 -0.11 -24.00
CA GLU A 293 -0.50 0.94 -24.94
C GLU A 293 -0.34 0.47 -26.38
N GLY A 294 -1.37 0.67 -27.20
CA GLY A 294 -1.41 0.24 -28.59
C GLY A 294 -1.42 -1.28 -28.81
N ALA A 295 -1.49 -2.10 -27.77
CA ALA A 295 -1.57 -3.55 -27.91
C ALA A 295 -2.89 -3.95 -28.59
N PRO A 296 -2.90 -4.96 -29.51
CA PRO A 296 -4.14 -5.53 -29.99
C PRO A 296 -4.95 -6.14 -28.84
N ILE A 297 -6.28 -6.05 -28.93
CA ILE A 297 -7.21 -6.65 -27.95
C ILE A 297 -7.29 -8.16 -28.22
N ASP A 298 -6.20 -8.83 -27.94
CA ASP A 298 -5.97 -10.26 -28.17
C ASP A 298 -5.43 -10.91 -26.91
N GLU A 299 -5.95 -12.09 -26.57
CA GLU A 299 -5.63 -12.78 -25.32
C GLU A 299 -4.16 -13.20 -25.22
N ALA A 300 -3.61 -13.73 -26.31
CA ALA A 300 -2.22 -14.19 -26.34
C ALA A 300 -1.26 -13.01 -26.19
N GLU A 301 -1.51 -11.90 -26.89
CA GLU A 301 -0.64 -10.73 -26.87
C GLU A 301 -0.73 -9.97 -25.53
N VAL A 302 -1.94 -9.73 -25.01
CA VAL A 302 -2.10 -9.08 -23.68
C VAL A 302 -1.49 -9.97 -22.59
N GLY A 303 -1.75 -11.27 -22.61
CA GLY A 303 -1.17 -12.23 -21.67
C GLY A 303 0.36 -12.23 -21.72
N ARG A 304 0.95 -12.21 -22.92
CA ARG A 304 2.41 -12.14 -23.11
C ARG A 304 3.00 -10.87 -22.50
N ARG A 305 2.43 -9.69 -22.79
CA ARG A 305 2.92 -8.39 -22.25
C ARG A 305 2.82 -8.32 -20.73
N VAL A 306 1.71 -8.79 -20.16
CA VAL A 306 1.55 -8.86 -18.70
C VAL A 306 2.64 -9.76 -18.09
N ASN A 307 2.86 -10.95 -18.65
CA ASN A 307 3.88 -11.86 -18.16
C ASN A 307 5.30 -11.27 -18.27
N GLU A 308 5.66 -10.70 -19.42
CA GLU A 308 6.98 -10.09 -19.64
C GLU A 308 7.26 -8.96 -18.64
N ASN A 309 6.26 -8.11 -18.35
CA ASN A 309 6.41 -7.01 -17.41
C ASN A 309 6.70 -7.50 -15.98
N PHE A 310 5.96 -8.50 -15.50
CA PHE A 310 6.16 -9.02 -14.15
C PHE A 310 7.34 -10.01 -14.00
N HIS A 311 7.99 -10.40 -15.09
CA HIS A 311 9.26 -11.12 -15.06
C HIS A 311 10.49 -10.20 -15.05
N GLN A 312 10.32 -8.87 -15.11
CA GLN A 312 11.43 -7.94 -14.99
C GLN A 312 12.02 -7.95 -13.56
N ALA A 313 13.30 -7.65 -13.45
CA ALA A 313 13.97 -7.58 -12.16
C ALA A 313 13.32 -6.50 -11.27
N GLY A 314 13.01 -6.86 -10.03
CA GLY A 314 12.37 -5.96 -9.07
C GLY A 314 10.85 -5.86 -9.18
N ALA A 315 10.25 -6.38 -10.27
CA ALA A 315 8.80 -6.43 -10.41
C ALA A 315 8.19 -7.48 -9.47
N PHE A 316 7.08 -7.14 -8.86
CA PHE A 316 6.25 -8.10 -8.10
C PHE A 316 4.78 -7.68 -8.12
N LEU A 317 3.91 -8.64 -7.84
CA LEU A 317 2.47 -8.44 -7.70
C LEU A 317 1.98 -9.34 -6.57
N GLN A 318 1.42 -8.73 -5.53
CA GLN A 318 0.88 -9.44 -4.38
C GLN A 318 -0.62 -9.19 -4.24
N GLY A 319 -1.32 -10.18 -3.67
CA GLY A 319 -2.76 -10.06 -3.44
C GLY A 319 -3.63 -10.42 -4.66
N VAL A 320 -3.04 -10.92 -5.74
CA VAL A 320 -3.74 -11.43 -6.94
C VAL A 320 -3.48 -12.93 -7.07
N THR A 321 -4.47 -13.68 -7.54
CA THR A 321 -4.36 -15.15 -7.69
C THR A 321 -3.34 -15.54 -8.77
N GLY A 322 -3.19 -14.71 -9.81
CA GLY A 322 -2.23 -14.92 -10.90
C GLY A 322 -2.30 -13.81 -11.94
N LEU A 323 -1.29 -13.74 -12.81
CA LEU A 323 -1.19 -12.71 -13.85
C LEU A 323 -2.33 -12.79 -14.88
N GLY A 324 -2.93 -13.97 -15.07
CA GLY A 324 -4.10 -14.15 -15.92
C GLY A 324 -5.31 -13.31 -15.47
N THR A 325 -5.45 -13.04 -14.16
CA THR A 325 -6.50 -12.17 -13.64
C THR A 325 -6.34 -10.74 -14.15
N VAL A 326 -5.10 -10.23 -14.18
CA VAL A 326 -4.78 -8.90 -14.71
C VAL A 326 -5.05 -8.84 -16.21
N ALA A 327 -4.53 -9.82 -16.95
CA ALA A 327 -4.71 -9.89 -18.40
C ALA A 327 -6.20 -9.98 -18.78
N GLY A 328 -6.97 -10.80 -18.05
CA GLY A 328 -8.42 -10.95 -18.26
C GLY A 328 -9.16 -9.64 -18.04
N ALA A 329 -8.87 -8.90 -16.97
CA ALA A 329 -9.48 -7.60 -16.71
C ALA A 329 -9.17 -6.60 -17.84
N VAL A 330 -7.91 -6.51 -18.29
CA VAL A 330 -7.50 -5.62 -19.40
C VAL A 330 -8.25 -5.97 -20.68
N LEU A 331 -8.37 -7.26 -21.02
CA LEU A 331 -9.10 -7.72 -22.20
C LEU A 331 -10.58 -7.35 -22.13
N VAL A 332 -11.22 -7.54 -20.97
CA VAL A 332 -12.64 -7.17 -20.80
C VAL A 332 -12.83 -5.66 -20.99
N ALA A 333 -11.99 -4.82 -20.39
CA ALA A 333 -12.06 -3.36 -20.57
C ALA A 333 -11.91 -2.98 -22.06
N GLY A 334 -10.91 -3.54 -22.75
CA GLY A 334 -10.68 -3.29 -24.17
C GLY A 334 -11.83 -3.75 -25.07
N ARG A 335 -12.41 -4.92 -24.82
CA ARG A 335 -13.57 -5.44 -25.57
C ARG A 335 -14.81 -4.56 -25.36
N ILE A 336 -15.08 -4.11 -24.14
CA ILE A 336 -16.19 -3.17 -23.86
C ILE A 336 -15.97 -1.86 -24.63
N ALA A 337 -14.75 -1.31 -24.56
CA ALA A 337 -14.38 -0.07 -25.24
C ALA A 337 -14.50 -0.16 -26.77
N SER A 338 -14.23 -1.34 -27.35
CA SER A 338 -14.35 -1.57 -28.81
C SER A 338 -15.79 -1.86 -29.28
N GLY A 339 -16.76 -1.94 -28.38
CA GLY A 339 -18.12 -2.38 -28.68
C GLY A 339 -18.24 -3.89 -29.01
N SER A 340 -17.16 -4.64 -28.79
CA SER A 340 -17.09 -6.08 -29.05
C SER A 340 -17.56 -6.86 -27.83
N THR A 341 -18.76 -6.59 -27.32
CA THR A 341 -19.37 -7.44 -26.28
C THR A 341 -19.82 -8.76 -26.93
N GLY A 342 -18.86 -9.66 -27.11
CA GLY A 342 -19.14 -11.04 -27.44
C GLY A 342 -19.99 -11.64 -26.33
N ARG A 343 -21.17 -12.14 -26.71
CA ARG A 343 -21.95 -13.02 -25.82
C ARG A 343 -21.05 -14.20 -25.44
N ALA A 344 -20.70 -14.28 -24.15
CA ALA A 344 -20.14 -15.49 -23.57
C ALA A 344 -21.22 -16.56 -23.42
#